data_75c79517f1b15b676cd2471af4a0b039
#
_entry.id   75c79517f1b15b676cd2471af4a0b039
#
_cell.length_a   1.000
_cell.length_b   1.000
_cell.length_c   1.000
_cell.angle_alpha   90.00
_cell.angle_beta   90.00
_cell.angle_gamma   90.00
#
_symmetry.space_group_name_H-M   'P 1'
#
loop_
_entity.id
_entity.type
_entity.pdbx_description
1 polymer ?
#
loop_
_entity_poly.entity_id
_entity_poly.type
_entity_poly.pdbx_seq_one_letter_code
_entity_poly.pdbx_strand_id
1 'polypeptide(L)'
;MDAVFLLTNARTLLQRADPATAGIWPRATVFLVRLAIELALDDFWRKRAPGVERCSARAQLLCLPAYLKDNEYLARRVAYAWSGLSRASHHHVYELPPTFSELAGWIETVEELTAQLK
;
A
#
# COMPACT_ATOMS: atom_id res chain seq x y z
N MET A 1 4.33 -3.61 -15.58
CA MET A 1 3.57 -3.81 -14.32
C MET A 1 3.62 -2.52 -13.52
N ASP A 2 2.47 -1.98 -13.16
CA ASP A 2 2.39 -0.75 -12.39
C ASP A 2 1.49 -0.92 -11.17
N ALA A 3 1.37 0.13 -10.37
CA ALA A 3 0.58 0.07 -9.15
C ALA A 3 -0.89 -0.25 -9.43
N VAL A 4 -1.46 0.31 -10.47
CA VAL A 4 -2.87 0.08 -10.82
C VAL A 4 -3.11 -1.39 -11.15
N PHE A 5 -2.22 -2.00 -11.90
CA PHE A 5 -2.31 -3.43 -12.24
C PHE A 5 -2.29 -4.28 -10.97
N LEU A 6 -1.36 -3.99 -10.06
CA LEU A 6 -1.24 -4.74 -8.81
C LEU A 6 -2.48 -4.58 -7.93
N LEU A 7 -3.01 -3.35 -7.86
CA LEU A 7 -4.20 -3.08 -7.05
C LEU A 7 -5.43 -3.77 -7.61
N THR A 8 -5.55 -3.83 -8.94
CA THR A 8 -6.66 -4.54 -9.59
C THR A 8 -6.61 -6.02 -9.23
N ASN A 9 -5.42 -6.62 -9.25
CA ASN A 9 -5.26 -8.03 -8.87
C ASN A 9 -5.53 -8.24 -7.38
N ALA A 10 -5.12 -7.31 -6.52
CA ALA A 10 -5.39 -7.39 -5.09
C ALA A 10 -6.89 -7.35 -4.80
N ARG A 11 -7.63 -6.46 -5.48
CA ARG A 11 -9.09 -6.41 -5.34
C ARG A 11 -9.75 -7.69 -5.81
N THR A 12 -9.25 -8.26 -6.89
CA THR A 12 -9.78 -9.54 -7.39
C THR A 12 -9.61 -10.64 -6.35
N LEU A 13 -8.45 -10.71 -5.69
CA LEU A 13 -8.22 -11.68 -4.63
C LEU A 13 -9.19 -11.49 -3.46
N LEU A 14 -9.45 -10.24 -3.07
CA LEU A 14 -10.39 -9.96 -1.99
C LEU A 14 -11.82 -10.38 -2.35
N GLN A 15 -12.24 -10.11 -3.59
CA GLN A 15 -13.58 -10.44 -4.05
C GLN A 15 -13.79 -11.95 -4.19
N ARG A 16 -12.72 -12.69 -4.45
CA ARG A 16 -12.75 -14.13 -4.62
C ARG A 16 -12.29 -14.90 -3.38
N ALA A 17 -12.16 -14.22 -2.25
CA ALA A 17 -11.77 -14.85 -1.01
C ALA A 17 -12.80 -15.92 -0.64
N ASP A 18 -12.40 -17.19 -0.66
CA ASP A 18 -13.26 -18.31 -0.31
C ASP A 18 -12.62 -19.15 0.80
N PRO A 19 -13.40 -20.04 1.46
CA PRO A 19 -12.88 -20.85 2.54
C PRO A 19 -11.72 -21.77 2.13
N ALA A 20 -11.69 -22.21 0.87
CA ALA A 20 -10.65 -23.12 0.40
C ALA A 20 -9.29 -22.43 0.31
N THR A 21 -9.26 -21.10 0.13
CA THR A 21 -8.03 -20.31 0.01
C THR A 21 -7.84 -19.37 1.20
N ALA A 22 -8.57 -19.58 2.29
CA ALA A 22 -8.61 -18.65 3.44
C ALA A 22 -7.24 -18.38 4.05
N GLY A 23 -6.29 -19.34 3.98
CA GLY A 23 -4.95 -19.15 4.52
C GLY A 23 -3.98 -18.49 3.55
N ILE A 24 -4.35 -18.38 2.27
CA ILE A 24 -3.47 -17.93 1.19
C ILE A 24 -3.80 -16.51 0.74
N TRP A 25 -5.07 -16.18 0.56
CA TRP A 25 -5.46 -14.91 -0.03
C TRP A 25 -4.98 -13.69 0.77
N PRO A 26 -4.95 -13.71 2.13
CA PRO A 26 -4.47 -12.52 2.84
C PRO A 26 -3.01 -12.22 2.56
N ARG A 27 -2.16 -13.26 2.51
CA ARG A 27 -0.73 -13.09 2.23
C ARG A 27 -0.48 -12.60 0.81
N ALA A 28 -1.18 -13.20 -0.16
CA ALA A 28 -1.05 -12.78 -1.55
C ALA A 28 -1.50 -11.33 -1.73
N THR A 29 -2.60 -10.94 -1.08
CA THR A 29 -3.10 -9.58 -1.14
C THR A 29 -2.11 -8.60 -0.51
N VAL A 30 -1.57 -8.91 0.67
CA VAL A 30 -0.55 -8.09 1.33
C VAL A 30 0.65 -7.87 0.41
N PHE A 31 1.14 -8.93 -0.22
CA PHE A 31 2.28 -8.84 -1.12
C PHE A 31 2.00 -7.88 -2.28
N LEU A 32 0.83 -8.03 -2.92
CA LEU A 32 0.46 -7.18 -4.05
C LEU A 32 0.29 -5.72 -3.65
N VAL A 33 -0.37 -5.46 -2.53
CA VAL A 33 -0.60 -4.08 -2.08
C VAL A 33 0.71 -3.43 -1.66
N ARG A 34 1.59 -4.19 -1.02
CA ARG A 34 2.91 -3.67 -0.64
C ARG A 34 3.73 -3.29 -1.86
N LEU A 35 3.76 -4.14 -2.89
CA LEU A 35 4.43 -3.79 -4.14
C LEU A 35 3.80 -2.55 -4.77
N ALA A 36 2.47 -2.47 -4.74
CA ALA A 36 1.76 -1.34 -5.31
C ALA A 36 2.11 -0.01 -4.63
N ILE A 37 2.16 0.00 -3.30
CA ILE A 37 2.48 1.24 -2.58
C ILE A 37 3.94 1.65 -2.83
N GLU A 38 4.86 0.68 -2.92
CA GLU A 38 6.26 0.96 -3.25
C GLU A 38 6.38 1.59 -4.64
N LEU A 39 5.71 1.02 -5.63
CA LEU A 39 5.72 1.56 -6.99
C LEU A 39 5.07 2.94 -7.06
N ALA A 40 3.96 3.12 -6.35
CA ALA A 40 3.26 4.40 -6.31
C ALA A 40 4.14 5.50 -5.68
N LEU A 41 4.84 5.18 -4.59
CA LEU A 41 5.75 6.13 -3.95
C LEU A 41 6.94 6.43 -4.84
N ASP A 42 7.52 5.44 -5.51
CA ASP A 42 8.62 5.66 -6.44
C ASP A 42 8.20 6.62 -7.55
N ASP A 43 7.04 6.39 -8.17
CA ASP A 43 6.53 7.26 -9.23
C ASP A 43 6.24 8.66 -8.71
N PHE A 44 5.65 8.75 -7.53
CA PHE A 44 5.33 10.02 -6.89
C PHE A 44 6.60 10.87 -6.72
N TRP A 45 7.65 10.27 -6.14
CA TRP A 45 8.88 11.01 -5.87
C TRP A 45 9.63 11.38 -7.14
N ARG A 46 9.68 10.48 -8.11
CA ARG A 46 10.34 10.78 -9.38
C ARG A 46 9.74 12.00 -10.06
N LYS A 47 8.43 12.19 -9.89
CA LYS A 47 7.73 13.34 -10.50
C LYS A 47 7.78 14.59 -9.64
N ARG A 48 7.76 14.44 -8.31
CA ARG A 48 7.65 15.58 -7.39
C ARG A 48 8.96 16.04 -6.79
N ALA A 49 9.84 15.11 -6.46
CA ALA A 49 11.12 15.41 -5.82
C ALA A 49 12.11 14.30 -6.16
N PRO A 50 12.67 14.30 -7.39
CA PRO A 50 13.57 13.23 -7.83
C PRO A 50 14.73 13.03 -6.85
N GLY A 51 14.98 11.77 -6.49
CA GLY A 51 16.00 11.38 -5.52
C GLY A 51 15.42 10.89 -4.21
N VAL A 52 14.23 11.36 -3.82
CA VAL A 52 13.61 10.93 -2.55
C VAL A 52 13.26 9.43 -2.61
N GLU A 53 12.98 8.88 -3.78
CA GLU A 53 12.71 7.44 -3.95
C GLU A 53 13.87 6.56 -3.52
N ARG A 54 15.06 7.13 -3.41
CA ARG A 54 16.25 6.39 -2.95
C ARG A 54 16.40 6.41 -1.43
N CYS A 55 15.60 7.20 -0.75
CA CYS A 55 15.63 7.27 0.70
C CYS A 55 14.87 6.08 1.30
N SER A 56 15.07 5.84 2.59
CA SER A 56 14.30 4.82 3.30
C SER A 56 12.81 5.12 3.24
N ALA A 57 11.99 4.09 3.36
CA ALA A 57 10.54 4.27 3.40
C ALA A 57 10.13 5.23 4.52
N ARG A 58 10.78 5.13 5.68
CA ARG A 58 10.49 6.03 6.80
C ARG A 58 10.74 7.50 6.44
N ALA A 59 11.87 7.76 5.79
CA ALA A 59 12.20 9.13 5.37
C ALA A 59 11.20 9.64 4.33
N GLN A 60 10.82 8.79 3.37
CA GLN A 60 9.83 9.14 2.37
C GLN A 60 8.50 9.51 3.02
N LEU A 61 8.05 8.73 3.98
CA LEU A 61 6.78 8.97 4.65
C LEU A 61 6.80 10.23 5.51
N LEU A 62 7.96 10.56 6.10
CA LEU A 62 8.11 11.81 6.85
C LEU A 62 8.04 13.04 5.94
N CYS A 63 8.51 12.92 4.70
CA CYS A 63 8.48 14.01 3.73
C CYS A 63 7.12 14.16 3.06
N LEU A 64 6.32 13.12 3.00
CA LEU A 64 5.09 13.08 2.22
C LEU A 64 4.10 14.20 2.56
N PRO A 65 3.84 14.57 3.83
CA PRO A 65 2.90 15.63 4.14
C PRO A 65 3.25 16.98 3.49
N ALA A 66 4.55 17.25 3.31
CA ALA A 66 4.96 18.50 2.67
C ALA A 66 4.56 18.57 1.19
N TYR A 67 4.40 17.42 0.55
CA TYR A 67 4.06 17.32 -0.88
C TYR A 67 2.58 17.00 -1.10
N LEU A 68 1.83 16.71 -0.03
CA LEU A 68 0.39 16.49 -0.08
C LEU A 68 -0.31 17.51 0.83
N LYS A 69 0.07 18.78 0.71
CA LYS A 69 -0.46 19.85 1.57
C LYS A 69 -1.98 20.00 1.51
N ASP A 70 -2.55 19.73 0.35
CA ASP A 70 -3.99 19.83 0.15
C ASP A 70 -4.73 18.59 0.66
N ASN A 71 -4.00 17.57 1.05
CA ASN A 71 -4.59 16.34 1.55
C ASN A 71 -3.67 15.64 2.56
N GLU A 72 -3.50 16.30 3.71
CA GLU A 72 -2.69 15.74 4.81
C GLU A 72 -3.27 14.42 5.33
N TYR A 73 -4.58 14.27 5.23
CA TYR A 73 -5.25 13.03 5.63
C TYR A 73 -4.76 11.84 4.80
N LEU A 74 -4.61 12.06 3.50
CA LEU A 74 -4.07 11.01 2.63
C LEU A 74 -2.64 10.64 3.04
N ALA A 75 -1.80 11.63 3.35
CA ALA A 75 -0.42 11.35 3.79
C ALA A 75 -0.40 10.48 5.05
N ARG A 76 -1.28 10.74 6.01
CA ARG A 76 -1.37 9.91 7.22
C ARG A 76 -1.87 8.51 6.93
N ARG A 77 -2.83 8.38 6.03
CA ARG A 77 -3.36 7.07 5.62
C ARG A 77 -2.30 6.25 4.90
N VAL A 78 -1.48 6.88 4.05
CA VAL A 78 -0.38 6.20 3.36
C VAL A 78 0.62 5.66 4.38
N ALA A 79 1.00 6.47 5.37
CA ALA A 79 1.92 6.04 6.42
C ALA A 79 1.32 4.89 7.24
N TYR A 80 0.04 4.96 7.55
CA TYR A 80 -0.65 3.90 8.29
C TYR A 80 -0.72 2.61 7.49
N ALA A 81 -1.05 2.71 6.20
CA ALA A 81 -1.09 1.54 5.31
C ALA A 81 0.28 0.89 5.18
N TRP A 82 1.33 1.69 4.99
CA TRP A 82 2.70 1.18 4.92
C TRP A 82 3.07 0.41 6.19
N SER A 83 2.76 0.99 7.35
CA SER A 83 3.05 0.38 8.64
C SER A 83 2.34 -0.97 8.79
N GLY A 84 1.05 -1.03 8.44
CA GLY A 84 0.27 -2.26 8.51
C GLY A 84 0.77 -3.32 7.55
N LEU A 85 1.08 -2.93 6.33
CA LEU A 85 1.60 -3.84 5.30
C LEU A 85 2.98 -4.37 5.67
N SER A 86 3.84 -3.54 6.26
CA SER A 86 5.16 -3.96 6.70
C SER A 86 5.07 -4.99 7.83
N ARG A 87 4.19 -4.75 8.82
CA ARG A 87 3.98 -5.72 9.89
C ARG A 87 3.42 -7.03 9.36
N ALA A 88 2.48 -6.96 8.44
CA ALA A 88 1.87 -8.15 7.85
C ALA A 88 2.88 -8.94 7.01
N SER A 89 3.85 -8.27 6.40
CA SER A 89 4.90 -8.93 5.61
C SER A 89 5.91 -9.67 6.48
N HIS A 90 6.07 -9.25 7.74
CA HIS A 90 6.92 -9.92 8.71
C HIS A 90 6.09 -10.79 9.68
N HIS A 91 5.06 -11.40 9.14
CA HIS A 91 4.10 -12.19 9.89
C HIS A 91 4.75 -13.35 10.65
N HIS A 92 4.44 -13.45 11.93
CA HIS A 92 4.79 -14.59 12.75
C HIS A 92 3.60 -15.54 12.84
N VAL A 93 3.90 -16.83 13.11
CA VAL A 93 2.89 -17.89 13.17
C VAL A 93 1.74 -17.54 14.15
N TYR A 94 2.04 -16.77 15.18
CA TYR A 94 1.08 -16.44 16.23
C TYR A 94 0.27 -15.17 15.96
N GLU A 95 0.59 -14.43 14.91
CA GLU A 95 -0.11 -13.19 14.60
C GLU A 95 -1.27 -13.46 13.66
N LEU A 96 -2.37 -12.74 13.90
CA LEU A 96 -3.51 -12.82 13.01
C LEU A 96 -3.20 -12.10 11.71
N PRO A 97 -3.64 -12.65 10.57
CA PRO A 97 -3.49 -11.94 9.30
C PRO A 97 -4.38 -10.69 9.28
N PRO A 98 -4.08 -9.72 8.40
CA PRO A 98 -4.95 -8.56 8.24
C PRO A 98 -6.38 -8.99 7.89
N THR A 99 -7.34 -8.22 8.37
CA THR A 99 -8.74 -8.47 8.04
C THR A 99 -9.05 -7.99 6.61
N PHE A 100 -10.16 -8.46 6.09
CA PHE A 100 -10.69 -8.00 4.80
C PHE A 100 -10.82 -6.45 4.80
N SER A 101 -11.41 -5.90 5.88
CA SER A 101 -11.62 -4.45 5.98
C SER A 101 -10.32 -3.67 5.98
N GLU A 102 -9.31 -4.17 6.68
CA GLU A 102 -7.99 -3.53 6.71
C GLU A 102 -7.37 -3.52 5.31
N LEU A 103 -7.37 -4.68 4.64
CA LEU A 103 -6.80 -4.78 3.29
C LEU A 103 -7.56 -3.90 2.29
N ALA A 104 -8.89 -3.89 2.35
CA ALA A 104 -9.70 -3.05 1.47
C ALA A 104 -9.38 -1.56 1.68
N GLY A 105 -9.22 -1.14 2.94
CA GLY A 105 -8.85 0.24 3.27
C GLY A 105 -7.47 0.62 2.76
N TRP A 106 -6.51 -0.29 2.85
CA TRP A 106 -5.15 -0.04 2.35
C TRP A 106 -5.13 0.04 0.83
N ILE A 107 -5.87 -0.83 0.14
CA ILE A 107 -6.00 -0.76 -1.32
C ILE A 107 -6.56 0.61 -1.72
N GLU A 108 -7.63 1.04 -1.07
CA GLU A 108 -8.25 2.33 -1.36
C GLU A 108 -7.26 3.49 -1.16
N THR A 109 -6.46 3.42 -0.09
CA THR A 109 -5.44 4.43 0.19
C THR A 109 -4.41 4.50 -0.94
N VAL A 110 -3.92 3.36 -1.41
CA VAL A 110 -2.93 3.34 -2.48
C VAL A 110 -3.54 3.80 -3.81
N GLU A 111 -4.81 3.47 -4.05
CA GLU A 111 -5.52 3.97 -5.22
C GLU A 111 -5.61 5.50 -5.21
N GLU A 112 -5.91 6.09 -4.06
CA GLU A 112 -5.94 7.55 -3.93
C GLU A 112 -4.57 8.17 -4.16
N LEU A 113 -3.52 7.53 -3.64
CA LEU A 113 -2.15 8.00 -3.88
C LEU A 113 -1.82 7.99 -5.36
N THR A 114 -2.16 6.91 -6.07
CA THR A 114 -1.90 6.84 -7.52
C THR A 114 -2.68 7.90 -8.28
N ALA A 115 -3.88 8.25 -7.82
CA ALA A 115 -4.69 9.28 -8.45
C ALA A 115 -4.04 10.67 -8.37
N GLN A 116 -3.19 10.91 -7.37
CA GLN A 116 -2.46 12.18 -7.25
C GLN A 116 -1.40 12.37 -8.33
N LEU A 117 -1.08 11.32 -9.07
CA LEU A 117 -0.06 11.36 -10.12
C LEU A 117 -0.61 11.78 -11.49
N LYS A 118 -1.91 11.88 -11.59
CA LYS A 118 -2.58 12.23 -12.86
C LYS A 118 -2.78 13.72 -13.02
#